data_8a102b529bd9984240d410954df00951
#
_entry.id   8a102b529bd9984240d410954df00951
#
_cell.length_a   1.000
_cell.length_b   1.000
_cell.length_c   1.000
_cell.angle_alpha   90.00
_cell.angle_beta   90.00
_cell.angle_gamma   90.00
#
_symmetry.space_group_name_H-M   'P 1'
#
loop_
_entity.id
_entity.type
_entity.pdbx_description
1 polymer ?
#
loop_
_entity_poly.entity_id
_entity_poly.type
_entity_poly.pdbx_seq_one_letter_code
_entity_poly.pdbx_strand_id
1 'polypeptide(L)'
;MLKDEDRIFTNLYGMHDRTLKGAKARGHWDGTAKIIKQGRDWIIDQMKASGLRGRGGAGFPTGLKWSFMPKESDGRPAYLVVNADESEPGTCKDREIMRHDPHTLIEGCLIASFAMNAHACYIYIRGEYIREREALQAAIDEAYDAGLLGKNAAKSGWDFDLYLHHGAGAYICGEDTALLESLEGRKGMPRMKPPFPAGAGLYGCPTTVNNVESIAVVPTILRRGPEWFASFGRPNNAGTKVFAISGHVNNPCVVEEAMSIPFEELIERHCGGIRGGWDNLKAIIPGGSSVPCIRGEHCREAIMDFDYLREQRSGLGTAAVIVMDQSTDIIKAIWRLSKFYKHESCGQCTPCREGTGWMMRVMDRLVSGEAEVEEIDMLFDVTKQVEGHTICALGDAAAWPIQGLIRNFRDEIEDRIRHKRTGRKSAVAAE
;
A
#
# COMPACT_ATOMS: atom_id res chain seq x y z
N MET A 1 -5.04 -21.76 1.52
CA MET A 1 -4.19 -21.56 2.71
C MET A 1 -2.73 -21.63 2.34
N LEU A 2 -1.97 -20.61 2.71
CA LEU A 2 -0.52 -20.63 2.56
C LEU A 2 0.10 -21.52 3.65
N LYS A 3 0.95 -22.46 3.26
CA LYS A 3 1.72 -23.28 4.20
C LYS A 3 2.95 -22.51 4.65
N ASP A 4 3.50 -22.83 5.81
CA ASP A 4 4.70 -22.14 6.32
C ASP A 4 5.90 -22.30 5.39
N GLU A 5 6.06 -23.45 4.73
CA GLU A 5 7.10 -23.70 3.73
C GLU A 5 6.97 -22.83 2.46
N ASP A 6 5.76 -22.32 2.19
CA ASP A 6 5.46 -21.49 1.03
C ASP A 6 5.56 -19.98 1.33
N ARG A 7 5.75 -19.58 2.60
CA ARG A 7 5.92 -18.18 2.97
C ARG A 7 7.21 -17.60 2.39
N ILE A 8 7.12 -16.39 1.89
CA ILE A 8 8.25 -15.63 1.37
C ILE A 8 9.00 -14.96 2.52
N PHE A 9 8.23 -14.37 3.45
CA PHE A 9 8.78 -13.63 4.58
C PHE A 9 9.00 -14.57 5.77
N THR A 10 10.18 -15.15 5.83
CA THR A 10 10.53 -16.18 6.82
C THR A 10 10.76 -15.64 8.23
N ASN A 11 10.78 -14.32 8.40
CA ASN A 11 10.94 -13.68 9.72
C ASN A 11 9.96 -12.51 9.96
N LEU A 12 8.79 -12.49 9.30
CA LEU A 12 7.84 -11.38 9.40
C LEU A 12 7.48 -11.03 10.85
N TYR A 13 7.47 -12.00 11.73
CA TYR A 13 7.11 -11.84 13.14
C TYR A 13 8.30 -11.57 14.07
N GLY A 14 9.52 -11.44 13.55
CA GLY A 14 10.71 -11.17 14.35
C GLY A 14 11.14 -12.31 15.28
N MET A 15 10.75 -13.55 14.97
CA MET A 15 11.07 -14.74 15.80
C MET A 15 12.47 -15.28 15.55
N HIS A 16 13.13 -14.83 14.49
CA HIS A 16 14.46 -15.28 14.08
C HIS A 16 15.45 -14.11 14.05
N ASP A 17 16.73 -14.46 13.97
CA ASP A 17 17.80 -13.48 13.79
C ASP A 17 17.63 -12.72 12.47
N ARG A 18 17.50 -11.38 12.54
CA ARG A 18 17.31 -10.47 11.40
C ARG A 18 18.62 -10.08 10.71
N THR A 19 19.78 -10.38 11.33
CA THR A 19 21.10 -10.04 10.76
C THR A 19 21.39 -10.83 9.49
N LEU A 20 22.43 -10.44 8.76
CA LEU A 20 22.88 -11.16 7.56
C LEU A 20 23.13 -12.64 7.82
N LYS A 21 23.67 -13.00 9.00
CA LYS A 21 23.87 -14.39 9.40
C LYS A 21 22.56 -15.16 9.45
N GLY A 22 21.55 -14.61 10.12
CA GLY A 22 20.23 -15.23 10.22
C GLY A 22 19.51 -15.26 8.87
N ALA A 23 19.63 -14.21 8.07
CA ALA A 23 19.07 -14.16 6.72
C ALA A 23 19.65 -15.25 5.81
N LYS A 24 20.97 -15.42 5.79
CA LYS A 24 21.63 -16.51 5.04
C LYS A 24 21.23 -17.90 5.52
N ALA A 25 21.05 -18.09 6.82
CA ALA A 25 20.58 -19.37 7.36
C ALA A 25 19.14 -19.72 6.90
N ARG A 26 18.34 -18.72 6.48
CA ARG A 26 17.00 -18.89 5.90
C ARG A 26 17.00 -18.91 4.35
N GLY A 27 18.16 -18.90 3.70
CA GLY A 27 18.30 -19.00 2.25
C GLY A 27 18.31 -17.67 1.49
N HIS A 28 18.34 -16.52 2.18
CA HIS A 28 18.54 -15.23 1.51
C HIS A 28 19.96 -15.15 0.95
N TRP A 29 20.12 -14.49 -0.17
CA TRP A 29 21.36 -14.36 -0.94
C TRP A 29 21.85 -15.65 -1.61
N ASP A 30 21.16 -16.77 -1.43
CA ASP A 30 21.51 -18.01 -2.10
C ASP A 30 21.25 -17.92 -3.61
N GLY A 31 22.30 -18.13 -4.41
CA GLY A 31 22.18 -18.12 -5.86
C GLY A 31 21.95 -16.76 -6.51
N THR A 32 22.03 -15.64 -5.79
CA THR A 32 21.83 -14.29 -6.33
C THR A 32 22.67 -14.01 -7.56
N ALA A 33 23.98 -14.33 -7.52
CA ALA A 33 24.86 -14.18 -8.69
C ALA A 33 24.42 -15.06 -9.88
N LYS A 34 23.85 -16.24 -9.64
CA LYS A 34 23.34 -17.11 -10.71
C LYS A 34 22.08 -16.53 -11.35
N ILE A 35 21.21 -15.93 -10.55
CA ILE A 35 20.01 -15.21 -11.04
C ILE A 35 20.44 -14.06 -11.96
N ILE A 36 21.37 -13.22 -11.51
CA ILE A 36 21.86 -12.07 -12.29
C ILE A 36 22.52 -12.52 -13.60
N LYS A 37 23.25 -13.65 -13.59
CA LYS A 37 23.87 -14.23 -14.81
C LYS A 37 22.88 -14.71 -15.86
N GLN A 38 21.59 -14.92 -15.52
CA GLN A 38 20.54 -15.21 -16.52
C GLN A 38 20.25 -14.02 -17.44
N GLY A 39 20.58 -12.82 -17.00
CA GLY A 39 20.39 -11.59 -17.78
C GLY A 39 19.08 -10.86 -17.49
N ARG A 40 19.04 -9.61 -17.93
CA ARG A 40 17.95 -8.67 -17.64
C ARG A 40 16.61 -9.09 -18.20
N ASP A 41 16.58 -9.46 -19.49
CA ASP A 41 15.34 -9.84 -20.17
C ASP A 41 14.74 -11.09 -19.53
N TRP A 42 15.58 -12.08 -19.16
CA TRP A 42 15.11 -13.26 -18.45
C TRP A 42 14.44 -12.90 -17.12
N ILE A 43 15.06 -12.04 -16.28
CA ILE A 43 14.47 -11.62 -15.01
C ILE A 43 13.12 -10.93 -15.24
N ILE A 44 13.03 -10.00 -16.19
CA ILE A 44 11.79 -9.29 -16.52
C ILE A 44 10.69 -10.26 -16.98
N ASP A 45 11.06 -11.24 -17.81
CA ASP A 45 10.10 -12.23 -18.34
C ASP A 45 9.61 -13.17 -17.23
N GLN A 46 10.49 -13.60 -16.29
CA GLN A 46 10.08 -14.36 -15.11
C GLN A 46 9.11 -13.55 -14.25
N MET A 47 9.39 -12.26 -14.04
CA MET A 47 8.51 -11.39 -13.27
C MET A 47 7.16 -11.13 -13.96
N LYS A 48 7.12 -11.08 -15.29
CA LYS A 48 5.84 -11.05 -16.04
C LYS A 48 5.08 -12.36 -15.90
N ALA A 49 5.76 -13.49 -16.06
CA ALA A 49 5.16 -14.83 -15.96
C ALA A 49 4.62 -15.12 -14.54
N SER A 50 5.24 -14.57 -13.50
CA SER A 50 4.77 -14.72 -12.11
C SER A 50 3.39 -14.09 -11.86
N GLY A 51 2.95 -13.16 -12.72
CA GLY A 51 1.71 -12.42 -12.50
C GLY A 51 1.74 -11.47 -11.30
N LEU A 52 2.91 -11.14 -10.76
CA LEU A 52 3.03 -10.23 -9.61
C LEU A 52 2.46 -8.85 -9.96
N ARG A 53 1.39 -8.48 -9.28
CA ARG A 53 0.86 -7.12 -9.27
C ARG A 53 1.47 -6.32 -8.13
N GLY A 54 1.71 -5.04 -8.34
CA GLY A 54 2.29 -4.13 -7.35
C GLY A 54 1.55 -4.18 -6.01
N ARG A 55 2.29 -4.24 -4.91
CA ARG A 55 1.79 -4.39 -3.54
C ARG A 55 1.59 -3.05 -2.80
N GLY A 56 1.84 -1.92 -3.50
CA GLY A 56 1.70 -0.57 -2.93
C GLY A 56 0.28 0.02 -2.96
N GLY A 57 -0.71 -0.70 -3.51
CA GLY A 57 -2.11 -0.28 -3.55
C GLY A 57 -2.73 -0.30 -4.95
N ALA A 58 -2.06 0.24 -5.97
CA ALA A 58 -2.61 0.34 -7.33
C ALA A 58 -2.67 -0.99 -8.10
N GLY A 59 -1.90 -2.00 -7.70
CA GLY A 59 -1.94 -3.32 -8.32
C GLY A 59 -1.46 -3.39 -9.78
N PHE A 60 -0.63 -2.47 -10.24
CA PHE A 60 -0.08 -2.50 -11.61
C PHE A 60 0.91 -3.66 -11.76
N PRO A 61 0.92 -4.43 -12.89
CA PRO A 61 1.81 -5.56 -13.08
C PRO A 61 3.30 -5.17 -13.00
N THR A 62 4.05 -5.77 -12.06
CA THR A 62 5.42 -5.35 -11.74
C THR A 62 6.39 -5.61 -12.89
N GLY A 63 6.37 -6.81 -13.48
CA GLY A 63 7.24 -7.14 -14.61
C GLY A 63 6.97 -6.29 -15.85
N LEU A 64 5.71 -5.91 -16.09
CA LEU A 64 5.35 -4.99 -17.15
C LEU A 64 5.90 -3.58 -16.88
N LYS A 65 5.79 -3.09 -15.64
CA LYS A 65 6.35 -1.80 -15.23
C LYS A 65 7.86 -1.72 -15.48
N TRP A 66 8.61 -2.78 -15.17
CA TRP A 66 10.05 -2.84 -15.41
C TRP A 66 10.41 -2.82 -16.89
N SER A 67 9.57 -3.42 -17.76
CA SER A 67 9.81 -3.42 -19.21
C SER A 67 9.64 -2.05 -19.87
N PHE A 68 9.13 -1.04 -19.18
CA PHE A 68 9.08 0.34 -19.68
C PHE A 68 10.41 1.08 -19.54
N MET A 69 11.34 0.56 -18.77
CA MET A 69 12.68 1.15 -18.67
C MET A 69 13.43 1.00 -20.00
N PRO A 70 14.21 2.03 -20.42
CA PRO A 70 14.99 1.96 -21.65
C PRO A 70 15.92 0.74 -21.66
N LYS A 71 15.90 -0.03 -22.75
CA LYS A 71 16.78 -1.19 -22.92
C LYS A 71 18.23 -0.76 -23.12
N GLU A 72 18.45 0.32 -23.86
CA GLU A 72 19.74 0.93 -24.12
C GLU A 72 19.87 2.22 -23.34
N SER A 73 21.07 2.48 -22.82
CA SER A 73 21.35 3.74 -22.13
C SER A 73 21.53 4.86 -23.16
N ASP A 74 20.90 5.99 -22.91
CA ASP A 74 21.12 7.24 -23.64
C ASP A 74 22.24 8.12 -23.03
N GLY A 75 23.04 7.53 -22.12
CA GLY A 75 24.09 8.19 -21.37
C GLY A 75 23.65 8.70 -20.01
N ARG A 76 22.34 8.74 -19.73
CA ARG A 76 21.83 9.05 -18.39
C ARG A 76 21.86 7.81 -17.50
N PRO A 77 22.12 7.95 -16.18
CA PRO A 77 21.92 6.85 -15.24
C PRO A 77 20.45 6.46 -15.15
N ALA A 78 20.18 5.20 -14.82
CA ALA A 78 18.84 4.73 -14.48
C ALA A 78 18.76 4.47 -12.97
N TYR A 79 17.58 4.63 -12.39
CA TYR A 79 17.36 4.46 -10.96
C TYR A 79 16.18 3.53 -10.65
N LEU A 80 16.38 2.71 -9.62
CA LEU A 80 15.27 2.14 -8.86
C LEU A 80 15.03 3.03 -7.64
N VAL A 81 13.77 3.36 -7.38
CA VAL A 81 13.36 3.98 -6.12
C VAL A 81 12.36 3.05 -5.43
N VAL A 82 12.68 2.65 -4.21
CA VAL A 82 11.77 1.86 -3.38
C VAL A 82 10.95 2.79 -2.52
N ASN A 83 9.63 2.72 -2.71
CA ASN A 83 8.67 3.45 -1.91
C ASN A 83 8.43 2.71 -0.58
N ALA A 84 9.04 3.20 0.47
CA ALA A 84 8.87 2.80 1.86
C ALA A 84 8.16 3.88 2.69
N ASP A 85 7.47 4.82 2.02
CA ASP A 85 6.59 5.81 2.65
C ASP A 85 5.21 5.20 2.93
N GLU A 86 5.17 4.27 3.87
CA GLU A 86 3.96 3.55 4.27
C GLU A 86 3.12 4.41 5.21
N SER A 87 2.34 5.32 4.65
CA SER A 87 1.55 6.31 5.39
C SER A 87 0.04 6.10 5.27
N GLU A 88 -0.42 5.10 4.51
CA GLU A 88 -1.84 4.76 4.37
C GLU A 88 -2.43 4.28 5.70
N PRO A 89 -3.43 4.98 6.28
CA PRO A 89 -4.04 4.56 7.53
C PRO A 89 -4.56 3.12 7.51
N GLY A 90 -4.17 2.35 8.52
CA GLY A 90 -4.44 0.92 8.63
C GLY A 90 -3.32 0.03 8.11
N THR A 91 -2.35 0.56 7.37
CA THR A 91 -1.26 -0.19 6.74
C THR A 91 0.00 -0.20 7.59
N CYS A 92 0.58 -1.40 7.80
CA CYS A 92 1.82 -1.58 8.55
C CYS A 92 2.61 -2.83 8.09
N LYS A 93 2.42 -3.29 6.88
CA LYS A 93 3.05 -4.50 6.31
C LYS A 93 4.52 -4.31 5.94
N ASP A 94 4.84 -3.18 5.30
CA ASP A 94 6.20 -2.86 4.87
C ASP A 94 7.11 -2.58 6.08
N ARG A 95 6.53 -2.01 7.12
CA ARG A 95 7.18 -1.82 8.41
C ARG A 95 7.72 -3.13 8.98
N GLU A 96 6.92 -4.19 8.99
CA GLU A 96 7.33 -5.49 9.53
C GLU A 96 8.42 -6.15 8.67
N ILE A 97 8.35 -6.01 7.34
CA ILE A 97 9.40 -6.48 6.43
C ILE A 97 10.73 -5.77 6.73
N MET A 98 10.73 -4.44 6.76
CA MET A 98 11.93 -3.64 7.01
C MET A 98 12.55 -3.87 8.39
N ARG A 99 11.70 -4.12 9.39
CA ARG A 99 12.12 -4.33 10.78
C ARG A 99 12.71 -5.72 11.02
N HIS A 100 12.12 -6.74 10.43
CA HIS A 100 12.35 -8.13 10.80
C HIS A 100 13.01 -8.97 9.71
N ASP A 101 12.83 -8.63 8.43
CA ASP A 101 13.40 -9.38 7.31
C ASP A 101 14.04 -8.46 6.23
N PRO A 102 14.90 -7.48 6.64
CA PRO A 102 15.39 -6.43 5.73
C PRO A 102 16.24 -6.97 4.58
N HIS A 103 16.96 -8.10 4.76
CA HIS A 103 17.83 -8.64 3.72
C HIS A 103 17.08 -9.14 2.49
N THR A 104 15.81 -9.57 2.63
CA THR A 104 15.01 -9.95 1.44
C THR A 104 14.74 -8.73 0.56
N LEU A 105 14.49 -7.56 1.18
CA LEU A 105 14.32 -6.29 0.45
C LEU A 105 15.63 -5.85 -0.22
N ILE A 106 16.75 -5.89 0.51
CA ILE A 106 18.07 -5.45 0.00
C ILE A 106 18.49 -6.29 -1.18
N GLU A 107 18.34 -7.61 -1.10
CA GLU A 107 18.59 -8.52 -2.19
C GLU A 107 17.67 -8.27 -3.40
N GLY A 108 16.39 -8.02 -3.13
CA GLY A 108 15.41 -7.63 -4.14
C GLY A 108 15.80 -6.34 -4.86
N CYS A 109 16.34 -5.34 -4.14
CA CYS A 109 16.85 -4.10 -4.74
C CYS A 109 17.98 -4.36 -5.73
N LEU A 110 18.96 -5.21 -5.39
CA LEU A 110 20.04 -5.56 -6.29
C LEU A 110 19.52 -6.22 -7.58
N ILE A 111 18.68 -7.24 -7.45
CA ILE A 111 18.16 -7.99 -8.60
C ILE A 111 17.28 -7.13 -9.50
N ALA A 112 16.35 -6.36 -8.90
CA ALA A 112 15.46 -5.47 -9.64
C ALA A 112 16.23 -4.33 -10.34
N SER A 113 17.22 -3.76 -9.68
CA SER A 113 18.08 -2.71 -10.26
C SER A 113 18.87 -3.25 -11.44
N PHE A 114 19.47 -4.44 -11.31
CA PHE A 114 20.13 -5.08 -12.44
C PHE A 114 19.19 -5.28 -13.63
N ALA A 115 17.98 -5.81 -13.39
CA ALA A 115 17.00 -6.03 -14.45
C ALA A 115 16.66 -4.75 -15.21
N MET A 116 16.66 -3.60 -14.54
CA MET A 116 16.31 -2.29 -15.09
C MET A 116 17.54 -1.44 -15.49
N ASN A 117 18.72 -2.00 -15.54
CA ASN A 117 19.97 -1.29 -15.84
C ASN A 117 20.30 -0.15 -14.87
N ALA A 118 19.89 -0.25 -13.62
CA ALA A 118 20.13 0.73 -12.59
C ALA A 118 21.33 0.31 -11.71
N HIS A 119 22.31 1.20 -11.57
CA HIS A 119 23.47 1.00 -10.70
C HIS A 119 23.27 1.58 -9.30
N ALA A 120 22.17 2.30 -9.09
CA ALA A 120 21.81 2.89 -7.80
C ALA A 120 20.34 2.72 -7.50
N CYS A 121 20.05 2.43 -6.24
CA CYS A 121 18.70 2.36 -5.69
C CYS A 121 18.59 3.30 -4.47
N TYR A 122 17.49 4.01 -4.39
CA TYR A 122 17.13 4.79 -3.20
C TYR A 122 15.91 4.15 -2.54
N ILE A 123 16.01 3.81 -1.25
CA ILE A 123 14.86 3.45 -0.44
C ILE A 123 14.40 4.73 0.29
N TYR A 124 13.22 5.25 -0.09
CA TYR A 124 12.62 6.40 0.56
C TYR A 124 11.72 5.91 1.69
N ILE A 125 12.19 6.05 2.95
CA ILE A 125 11.49 5.57 4.12
C ILE A 125 10.70 6.70 4.81
N ARG A 126 9.49 6.39 5.26
CA ARG A 126 8.62 7.28 6.02
C ARG A 126 9.34 7.92 7.21
N GLY A 127 9.14 9.23 7.40
CA GLY A 127 9.83 10.00 8.44
C GLY A 127 9.63 9.50 9.87
N GLU A 128 8.46 8.91 10.16
CA GLU A 128 8.11 8.37 11.48
C GLU A 128 8.72 6.99 11.75
N TYR A 129 9.30 6.32 10.74
CA TYR A 129 9.83 4.96 10.87
C TYR A 129 11.30 4.96 11.34
N ILE A 130 11.56 5.49 12.52
CA ILE A 130 12.92 5.62 13.08
C ILE A 130 13.55 4.25 13.33
N ARG A 131 12.84 3.33 14.01
CA ARG A 131 13.33 1.99 14.34
C ARG A 131 13.56 1.13 13.09
N GLU A 132 12.67 1.23 12.12
CA GLU A 132 12.74 0.54 10.84
C GLU A 132 13.91 1.06 10.02
N ARG A 133 14.14 2.37 10.02
CA ARG A 133 15.31 3.00 9.40
C ARG A 133 16.61 2.48 9.99
N GLU A 134 16.72 2.44 11.32
CA GLU A 134 17.90 1.94 12.00
C GLU A 134 18.15 0.45 11.70
N ALA A 135 17.10 -0.36 11.70
CA ALA A 135 17.18 -1.77 11.35
C ALA A 135 17.63 -2.00 9.91
N LEU A 136 17.04 -1.23 8.99
CA LEU A 136 17.36 -1.33 7.56
C LEU A 136 18.75 -0.79 7.25
N GLN A 137 19.18 0.31 7.88
CA GLN A 137 20.54 0.84 7.73
C GLN A 137 21.59 -0.15 8.21
N ALA A 138 21.38 -0.76 9.37
CA ALA A 138 22.30 -1.79 9.88
C ALA A 138 22.41 -2.98 8.91
N ALA A 139 21.31 -3.42 8.32
CA ALA A 139 21.33 -4.51 7.34
C ALA A 139 22.01 -4.09 6.02
N ILE A 140 21.89 -2.83 5.60
CA ILE A 140 22.61 -2.29 4.43
C ILE A 140 24.13 -2.30 4.71
N ASP A 141 24.52 -1.84 5.89
CA ASP A 141 25.93 -1.80 6.30
C ASP A 141 26.53 -3.24 6.32
N GLU A 142 25.82 -4.20 6.93
CA GLU A 142 26.20 -5.63 6.89
C GLU A 142 26.34 -6.17 5.45
N ALA A 143 25.47 -5.74 4.54
CA ALA A 143 25.54 -6.18 3.15
C ALA A 143 26.74 -5.58 2.40
N TYR A 144 27.11 -4.32 2.67
CA TYR A 144 28.35 -3.73 2.15
C TYR A 144 29.59 -4.43 2.71
N ASP A 145 29.67 -4.65 4.02
CA ASP A 145 30.80 -5.32 4.67
C ASP A 145 31.01 -6.74 4.14
N ALA A 146 29.94 -7.42 3.77
CA ALA A 146 29.99 -8.76 3.19
C ALA A 146 30.22 -8.79 1.66
N GLY A 147 30.40 -7.64 1.00
CA GLY A 147 30.56 -7.55 -0.46
C GLY A 147 29.32 -7.95 -1.25
N LEU A 148 28.14 -7.81 -0.64
CA LEU A 148 26.87 -8.06 -1.31
C LEU A 148 26.34 -6.82 -2.03
N LEU A 149 26.85 -5.64 -1.68
CA LEU A 149 26.64 -4.34 -2.31
C LEU A 149 27.98 -3.72 -2.72
N GLY A 150 27.97 -2.62 -3.45
CA GLY A 150 29.13 -1.91 -3.95
C GLY A 150 29.69 -2.53 -5.23
N LYS A 151 31.02 -2.55 -5.37
CA LYS A 151 31.69 -3.11 -6.55
C LYS A 151 31.53 -4.63 -6.62
N ASN A 152 31.19 -5.12 -7.80
CA ASN A 152 30.98 -6.56 -8.04
C ASN A 152 29.99 -7.17 -7.01
N ALA A 153 28.88 -6.49 -6.77
CA ALA A 153 27.91 -6.83 -5.76
C ALA A 153 27.51 -8.30 -5.82
N ALA A 154 27.55 -8.99 -4.67
CA ALA A 154 27.30 -10.43 -4.54
C ALA A 154 28.09 -11.32 -5.53
N LYS A 155 29.26 -10.88 -6.02
CA LYS A 155 30.08 -11.54 -7.04
C LYS A 155 29.35 -11.75 -8.37
N SER A 156 28.44 -10.86 -8.70
CA SER A 156 27.63 -10.94 -9.93
C SER A 156 28.26 -10.31 -11.16
N GLY A 157 29.36 -9.56 -11.01
CA GLY A 157 29.93 -8.72 -12.06
C GLY A 157 29.26 -7.38 -12.24
N TRP A 158 28.25 -7.05 -11.41
CA TRP A 158 27.49 -5.81 -11.43
C TRP A 158 27.87 -4.90 -10.26
N ASP A 159 28.14 -3.63 -10.53
CA ASP A 159 28.37 -2.63 -9.49
C ASP A 159 27.02 -2.03 -9.10
N PHE A 160 26.71 -2.00 -7.80
CA PHE A 160 25.42 -1.55 -7.31
C PHE A 160 25.51 -0.88 -5.95
N ASP A 161 24.95 0.32 -5.85
CA ASP A 161 24.86 1.08 -4.61
C ASP A 161 23.42 1.24 -4.13
N LEU A 162 23.21 1.13 -2.83
CA LEU A 162 21.93 1.24 -2.16
C LEU A 162 21.96 2.35 -1.11
N TYR A 163 21.07 3.29 -1.24
CA TYR A 163 20.97 4.45 -0.35
C TYR A 163 19.62 4.45 0.38
N LEU A 164 19.66 4.77 1.67
CA LEU A 164 18.46 4.95 2.48
C LEU A 164 18.21 6.45 2.68
N HIS A 165 17.08 6.95 2.16
CA HIS A 165 16.64 8.33 2.31
C HIS A 165 15.51 8.45 3.31
N HIS A 166 15.66 9.33 4.29
CA HIS A 166 14.68 9.56 5.35
C HIS A 166 13.69 10.66 4.94
N GLY A 167 12.43 10.30 4.79
CA GLY A 167 11.34 11.23 4.52
C GLY A 167 11.02 12.15 5.71
N ALA A 168 10.08 13.06 5.53
CA ALA A 168 9.71 14.08 6.52
C ALA A 168 8.24 14.00 7.00
N GLY A 169 7.58 12.85 6.82
CA GLY A 169 6.26 12.59 7.41
C GLY A 169 5.07 13.13 6.63
N ALA A 170 5.17 13.23 5.30
CA ALA A 170 4.06 13.65 4.45
C ALA A 170 3.46 12.45 3.68
N TYR A 171 2.17 12.15 3.89
CA TYR A 171 1.44 11.08 3.18
C TYR A 171 1.56 11.20 1.66
N ILE A 172 1.50 12.45 1.12
CA ILE A 172 1.59 12.65 -0.32
C ILE A 172 2.92 12.17 -0.91
N CYS A 173 3.99 12.06 -0.14
CA CYS A 173 5.27 11.52 -0.60
C CYS A 173 5.23 10.00 -0.83
N GLY A 174 4.12 9.32 -0.52
CA GLY A 174 3.81 7.97 -1.01
C GLY A 174 3.36 7.92 -2.49
N GLU A 175 2.98 9.06 -3.09
CA GLU A 175 2.78 9.15 -4.54
C GLU A 175 4.12 9.19 -5.26
N ASP A 176 4.27 8.41 -6.36
CA ASP A 176 5.56 8.14 -6.99
C ASP A 176 6.32 9.41 -7.40
N THR A 177 5.65 10.40 -7.98
CA THR A 177 6.31 11.64 -8.44
C THR A 177 6.51 12.67 -7.34
N ALA A 178 5.64 12.72 -6.33
CA ALA A 178 5.85 13.53 -5.13
C ALA A 178 7.03 13.00 -4.30
N LEU A 179 7.19 11.68 -4.23
CA LEU A 179 8.36 11.04 -3.64
C LEU A 179 9.65 11.47 -4.35
N LEU A 180 9.65 11.46 -5.70
CA LEU A 180 10.81 11.91 -6.48
C LEU A 180 11.13 13.40 -6.24
N GLU A 181 10.11 14.27 -6.19
CA GLU A 181 10.32 15.68 -5.85
C GLU A 181 10.96 15.85 -4.47
N SER A 182 10.48 15.10 -3.46
CA SER A 182 11.04 15.13 -2.12
C SER A 182 12.48 14.60 -2.08
N LEU A 183 12.75 13.48 -2.78
CA LEU A 183 14.09 12.90 -2.88
C LEU A 183 15.10 13.86 -3.54
N GLU A 184 14.63 14.69 -4.48
CA GLU A 184 15.42 15.75 -5.13
C GLU A 184 15.57 17.01 -4.27
N GLY A 185 15.05 17.02 -3.04
CA GLY A 185 15.13 18.17 -2.13
C GLY A 185 14.11 19.28 -2.40
N ARG A 186 13.09 18.99 -3.22
CA ARG A 186 11.99 19.92 -3.51
C ARG A 186 10.76 19.58 -2.66
N LYS A 187 9.75 20.46 -2.69
CA LYS A 187 8.46 20.20 -2.05
C LYS A 187 7.80 18.98 -2.69
N GLY A 188 7.33 18.05 -1.86
CA GLY A 188 6.68 16.81 -2.28
C GLY A 188 5.32 17.06 -2.94
N MET A 189 5.35 17.55 -4.17
CA MET A 189 4.17 17.77 -5.01
C MET A 189 4.22 16.86 -6.23
N PRO A 190 3.14 16.14 -6.57
CA PRO A 190 3.07 15.30 -7.77
C PRO A 190 3.36 16.06 -9.06
N ARG A 191 4.00 15.37 -10.01
CA ARG A 191 4.25 15.87 -11.37
C ARG A 191 3.09 15.54 -12.29
N MET A 192 2.89 16.37 -13.31
CA MET A 192 2.02 16.02 -14.42
C MET A 192 2.60 14.85 -15.21
N LYS A 193 1.76 13.96 -15.66
CA LYS A 193 2.11 12.83 -16.54
C LYS A 193 1.37 12.98 -17.87
N PRO A 194 2.00 12.85 -19.04
CA PRO A 194 3.43 12.60 -19.29
C PRO A 194 4.33 13.82 -19.00
N PRO A 195 5.65 13.64 -18.77
CA PRO A 195 6.41 12.38 -18.90
C PRO A 195 6.20 11.44 -17.68
N PHE A 196 6.24 10.13 -17.96
CA PHE A 196 6.25 9.12 -16.92
C PHE A 196 7.66 8.92 -16.36
N PRO A 197 7.83 8.48 -15.08
CA PRO A 197 9.14 8.31 -14.45
C PRO A 197 10.10 7.40 -15.23
N ALA A 198 9.61 6.39 -15.94
CA ALA A 198 10.43 5.51 -16.78
C ALA A 198 11.20 6.27 -17.88
N GLY A 199 10.69 7.42 -18.34
CA GLY A 199 11.36 8.30 -19.29
C GLY A 199 12.10 9.46 -18.63
N ALA A 200 11.51 10.05 -17.58
CA ALA A 200 12.05 11.23 -16.89
C ALA A 200 11.59 11.23 -15.41
N GLY A 201 12.27 10.50 -14.58
CA GLY A 201 12.02 10.38 -13.14
C GLY A 201 13.00 11.18 -12.28
N LEU A 202 13.73 10.49 -11.40
CA LEU A 202 14.68 11.08 -10.47
C LEU A 202 15.79 11.83 -11.24
N TYR A 203 15.97 13.11 -10.92
CA TYR A 203 16.91 14.01 -11.60
C TYR A 203 16.74 14.05 -13.13
N GLY A 204 15.53 13.85 -13.63
CA GLY A 204 15.23 13.76 -15.06
C GLY A 204 15.70 12.47 -15.73
N CYS A 205 16.15 11.48 -14.98
CA CYS A 205 16.67 10.21 -15.46
C CYS A 205 15.61 9.11 -15.46
N PRO A 206 15.74 8.07 -16.32
CA PRO A 206 14.85 6.92 -16.28
C PRO A 206 14.76 6.31 -14.88
N THR A 207 13.54 6.16 -14.36
CA THR A 207 13.33 5.71 -12.99
C THR A 207 12.10 4.82 -12.88
N THR A 208 12.20 3.74 -12.13
CA THR A 208 11.05 2.96 -11.69
C THR A 208 10.87 3.12 -10.18
N VAL A 209 9.64 3.43 -9.75
CA VAL A 209 9.27 3.46 -8.32
C VAL A 209 8.47 2.22 -8.00
N ASN A 210 8.90 1.43 -7.01
CA ASN A 210 8.21 0.22 -6.55
C ASN A 210 8.05 0.22 -5.02
N ASN A 211 6.95 -0.39 -4.55
CA ASN A 211 6.72 -0.60 -3.12
C ASN A 211 7.67 -1.64 -2.52
N VAL A 212 7.94 -1.55 -1.21
CA VAL A 212 8.80 -2.48 -0.44
C VAL A 212 8.43 -3.94 -0.66
N GLU A 213 7.16 -4.31 -0.41
CA GLU A 213 6.70 -5.71 -0.54
C GLU A 213 6.87 -6.22 -1.98
N SER A 214 6.63 -5.38 -2.98
CA SER A 214 6.81 -5.76 -4.39
C SER A 214 8.25 -6.11 -4.75
N ILE A 215 9.23 -5.45 -4.14
CA ILE A 215 10.66 -5.72 -4.37
C ILE A 215 11.14 -6.88 -3.50
N ALA A 216 10.69 -6.96 -2.26
CA ALA A 216 11.13 -7.99 -1.33
C ALA A 216 10.74 -9.42 -1.75
N VAL A 217 9.66 -9.61 -2.51
CA VAL A 217 9.25 -10.94 -3.00
C VAL A 217 10.06 -11.44 -4.19
N VAL A 218 10.75 -10.55 -4.91
CA VAL A 218 11.48 -10.86 -6.17
C VAL A 218 12.49 -12.01 -6.02
N PRO A 219 13.39 -12.00 -5.02
CA PRO A 219 14.39 -13.06 -4.90
C PRO A 219 13.77 -14.44 -4.77
N THR A 220 12.71 -14.57 -3.99
CA THR A 220 12.03 -15.85 -3.77
C THR A 220 11.29 -16.32 -5.00
N ILE A 221 10.62 -15.43 -5.73
CA ILE A 221 9.97 -15.75 -7.00
C ILE A 221 10.98 -16.32 -7.99
N LEU A 222 12.14 -15.69 -8.15
CA LEU A 222 13.16 -16.13 -9.10
C LEU A 222 13.88 -17.42 -8.68
N ARG A 223 13.94 -17.73 -7.37
CA ARG A 223 14.50 -19.00 -6.88
C ARG A 223 13.53 -20.17 -7.04
N ARG A 224 12.25 -19.95 -6.74
CA ARG A 224 11.24 -21.02 -6.75
C ARG A 224 10.54 -21.17 -8.10
N GLY A 225 10.67 -20.17 -8.97
CA GLY A 225 10.03 -20.09 -10.29
C GLY A 225 8.73 -19.31 -10.30
N PRO A 226 8.41 -18.69 -11.45
CA PRO A 226 7.20 -17.87 -11.59
C PRO A 226 5.92 -18.70 -11.48
N GLU A 227 5.94 -19.95 -11.93
CA GLU A 227 4.79 -20.87 -11.87
C GLU A 227 4.41 -21.22 -10.43
N TRP A 228 5.43 -21.38 -9.55
CA TRP A 228 5.20 -21.58 -8.12
C TRP A 228 4.43 -20.40 -7.53
N PHE A 229 4.87 -19.17 -7.81
CA PHE A 229 4.19 -17.98 -7.31
C PHE A 229 2.79 -17.82 -7.92
N ALA A 230 2.64 -18.07 -9.21
CA ALA A 230 1.37 -18.00 -9.92
C ALA A 230 0.37 -19.10 -9.50
N SER A 231 0.83 -20.15 -8.81
CA SER A 231 -0.04 -21.22 -8.29
C SER A 231 -0.90 -20.78 -7.10
N PHE A 232 -0.56 -19.66 -6.44
CA PHE A 232 -1.37 -19.07 -5.37
C PHE A 232 -2.30 -18.00 -5.94
N GLY A 233 -3.50 -17.92 -5.35
CA GLY A 233 -4.53 -16.96 -5.78
C GLY A 233 -5.37 -17.44 -6.97
N ARG A 234 -6.02 -16.48 -7.63
CA ARG A 234 -6.84 -16.70 -8.82
C ARG A 234 -6.17 -16.07 -10.05
N PRO A 235 -6.60 -16.39 -11.28
CA PRO A 235 -6.12 -15.70 -12.48
C PRO A 235 -6.15 -14.17 -12.31
N ASN A 236 -5.12 -13.47 -12.74
CA ASN A 236 -4.86 -12.03 -12.55
C ASN A 236 -4.63 -11.56 -11.09
N ASN A 237 -4.72 -12.45 -10.11
CA ASN A 237 -4.52 -12.16 -8.70
C ASN A 237 -3.54 -13.16 -8.07
N ALA A 238 -2.39 -13.33 -8.70
CA ALA A 238 -1.39 -14.33 -8.34
C ALA A 238 -0.58 -13.97 -7.09
N GLY A 239 -0.10 -15.02 -6.44
CA GLY A 239 0.94 -14.97 -5.43
C GLY A 239 0.46 -14.83 -4.00
N THR A 240 1.39 -14.43 -3.13
CA THR A 240 1.12 -14.12 -1.72
C THR A 240 0.94 -12.62 -1.50
N LYS A 241 0.37 -12.26 -0.38
CA LYS A 241 0.15 -10.88 0.05
C LYS A 241 0.30 -10.77 1.57
N VAL A 242 0.94 -9.71 2.03
CA VAL A 242 0.95 -9.39 3.45
C VAL A 242 -0.28 -8.55 3.78
N PHE A 243 -1.14 -9.09 4.62
CA PHE A 243 -2.35 -8.44 5.14
C PHE A 243 -2.05 -7.81 6.49
N ALA A 244 -2.47 -6.55 6.69
CA ALA A 244 -2.45 -5.87 7.97
C ALA A 244 -3.89 -5.79 8.49
N ILE A 245 -4.24 -6.56 9.51
CA ILE A 245 -5.61 -6.70 10.01
C ILE A 245 -5.75 -6.00 11.36
N SER A 246 -6.69 -5.09 11.44
CA SER A 246 -6.91 -4.25 12.63
C SER A 246 -8.39 -3.99 12.91
N GLY A 247 -8.67 -3.21 13.95
CA GLY A 247 -10.02 -2.88 14.39
C GLY A 247 -10.61 -3.94 15.31
N HIS A 248 -11.88 -4.27 15.14
CA HIS A 248 -12.66 -5.10 16.07
C HIS A 248 -12.59 -6.60 15.76
N VAL A 249 -11.36 -7.11 15.63
CA VAL A 249 -11.05 -8.54 15.64
C VAL A 249 -10.52 -8.96 17.01
N ASN A 250 -10.52 -10.26 17.31
CA ASN A 250 -10.04 -10.75 18.60
C ASN A 250 -8.52 -10.54 18.74
N ASN A 251 -7.74 -10.82 17.71
CA ASN A 251 -6.29 -10.66 17.68
C ASN A 251 -5.85 -9.90 16.42
N PRO A 252 -5.66 -8.57 16.46
CA PRO A 252 -5.09 -7.83 15.34
C PRO A 252 -3.68 -8.36 14.99
N CYS A 253 -3.39 -8.49 13.68
CA CYS A 253 -2.13 -9.07 13.24
C CYS A 253 -1.69 -8.57 11.86
N VAL A 254 -0.42 -8.82 11.54
CA VAL A 254 0.12 -8.74 10.18
C VAL A 254 0.48 -10.16 9.76
N VAL A 255 0.00 -10.61 8.62
CA VAL A 255 0.17 -11.99 8.17
C VAL A 255 0.39 -12.07 6.67
N GLU A 256 1.31 -12.93 6.24
CA GLU A 256 1.42 -13.32 4.83
C GLU A 256 0.45 -14.47 4.54
N GLU A 257 -0.40 -14.30 3.52
CA GLU A 257 -1.34 -15.31 3.08
C GLU A 257 -1.47 -15.31 1.54
N ALA A 258 -2.06 -16.35 0.98
CA ALA A 258 -2.33 -16.40 -0.45
C ALA A 258 -3.31 -15.30 -0.87
N MET A 259 -3.08 -14.72 -2.05
CA MET A 259 -4.09 -13.87 -2.69
C MET A 259 -5.38 -14.63 -2.88
N SER A 260 -6.49 -13.92 -2.93
CA SER A 260 -7.84 -14.48 -3.09
C SER A 260 -8.31 -15.38 -1.94
N ILE A 261 -7.68 -15.28 -0.77
CA ILE A 261 -8.19 -15.93 0.44
C ILE A 261 -9.60 -15.39 0.76
N PRO A 262 -10.60 -16.24 1.12
CA PRO A 262 -11.87 -15.76 1.62
C PRO A 262 -11.69 -14.92 2.90
N PHE A 263 -12.46 -13.85 3.03
CA PHE A 263 -12.37 -12.96 4.19
C PHE A 263 -12.67 -13.71 5.50
N GLU A 264 -13.68 -14.57 5.51
CA GLU A 264 -13.99 -15.39 6.69
C GLU A 264 -12.79 -16.24 7.10
N GLU A 265 -12.15 -16.94 6.16
CA GLU A 265 -10.97 -17.76 6.46
C GLU A 265 -9.79 -16.93 6.98
N LEU A 266 -9.55 -15.75 6.38
CA LEU A 266 -8.51 -14.83 6.82
C LEU A 266 -8.71 -14.40 8.28
N ILE A 267 -9.94 -14.03 8.64
CA ILE A 267 -10.28 -13.51 9.97
C ILE A 267 -10.31 -14.63 11.01
N GLU A 268 -10.98 -15.76 10.73
CA GLU A 268 -11.05 -16.86 11.69
C GLU A 268 -9.68 -17.44 12.01
N ARG A 269 -8.90 -17.68 10.99
CA ARG A 269 -7.61 -18.33 11.15
C ARG A 269 -6.57 -17.48 11.86
N HIS A 270 -6.43 -16.22 11.45
CA HIS A 270 -5.33 -15.38 11.89
C HIS A 270 -5.70 -14.45 13.04
N CYS A 271 -6.98 -14.08 13.12
CA CYS A 271 -7.46 -13.14 14.15
C CYS A 271 -8.32 -13.81 15.21
N GLY A 272 -8.67 -15.10 15.07
CA GLY A 272 -9.57 -15.79 16.01
C GLY A 272 -11.00 -15.24 15.98
N GLY A 273 -11.43 -14.70 14.85
CA GLY A 273 -12.78 -14.21 14.61
C GLY A 273 -13.00 -12.73 14.90
N ILE A 274 -14.23 -12.29 14.70
CA ILE A 274 -14.74 -10.95 14.98
C ILE A 274 -15.05 -10.82 16.48
N ARG A 275 -14.73 -9.68 17.08
CA ARG A 275 -15.12 -9.39 18.45
C ARG A 275 -16.64 -9.46 18.63
N GLY A 276 -17.12 -10.34 19.49
CA GLY A 276 -18.55 -10.59 19.69
C GLY A 276 -19.22 -11.42 18.59
N GLY A 277 -18.44 -12.03 17.69
CA GLY A 277 -18.95 -12.90 16.63
C GLY A 277 -19.35 -12.20 15.34
N TRP A 278 -19.69 -12.97 14.30
CA TRP A 278 -19.99 -12.46 12.96
C TRP A 278 -21.23 -11.57 12.91
N ASP A 279 -22.24 -11.83 13.72
CA ASP A 279 -23.45 -11.00 13.80
C ASP A 279 -23.15 -9.59 14.33
N ASN A 280 -22.02 -9.42 15.01
CA ASN A 280 -21.53 -8.12 15.48
C ASN A 280 -20.74 -7.35 14.41
N LEU A 281 -20.46 -7.93 13.23
CA LEU A 281 -19.77 -7.23 12.15
C LEU A 281 -20.67 -6.17 11.52
N LYS A 282 -20.23 -4.92 11.54
CA LYS A 282 -20.93 -3.79 10.90
C LYS A 282 -20.40 -3.48 9.52
N ALA A 283 -19.07 -3.35 9.40
CA ALA A 283 -18.42 -2.97 8.14
C ALA A 283 -16.94 -3.37 8.14
N ILE A 284 -16.35 -3.41 6.95
CA ILE A 284 -14.90 -3.46 6.75
C ILE A 284 -14.43 -2.38 5.80
N ILE A 285 -13.20 -1.92 5.98
CA ILE A 285 -12.41 -1.26 4.94
C ILE A 285 -11.34 -2.28 4.53
N PRO A 286 -11.39 -2.88 3.32
CA PRO A 286 -10.57 -4.04 2.99
C PRO A 286 -9.14 -3.71 2.55
N GLY A 287 -8.84 -2.45 2.22
CA GLY A 287 -7.60 -2.09 1.53
C GLY A 287 -6.89 -0.82 1.99
N GLY A 288 -7.12 -0.39 3.24
CA GLY A 288 -6.64 0.90 3.75
C GLY A 288 -7.67 2.02 3.58
N SER A 289 -7.39 3.16 4.15
CA SER A 289 -8.34 4.28 4.27
C SER A 289 -8.85 4.82 2.93
N SER A 290 -8.14 4.59 1.85
CA SER A 290 -8.44 5.14 0.51
C SER A 290 -9.48 4.36 -0.29
N VAL A 291 -10.00 3.24 0.25
CA VAL A 291 -11.02 2.45 -0.44
C VAL A 291 -12.37 2.53 0.25
N PRO A 292 -13.49 2.39 -0.51
CA PRO A 292 -14.83 2.38 0.05
C PRO A 292 -15.03 1.24 1.06
N CYS A 293 -15.73 1.52 2.16
CA CYS A 293 -16.16 0.49 3.10
C CYS A 293 -17.24 -0.43 2.50
N ILE A 294 -17.32 -1.65 3.01
CA ILE A 294 -18.32 -2.67 2.64
C ILE A 294 -19.13 -3.02 3.89
N ARG A 295 -20.47 -3.17 3.77
CA ARG A 295 -21.32 -3.62 4.87
C ARG A 295 -21.00 -5.05 5.30
N GLY A 296 -21.13 -5.34 6.59
CA GLY A 296 -20.80 -6.62 7.20
C GLY A 296 -21.54 -7.82 6.57
N GLU A 297 -22.80 -7.61 6.19
CA GLU A 297 -23.62 -8.64 5.54
C GLU A 297 -23.07 -9.14 4.19
N HIS A 298 -22.25 -8.31 3.51
CA HIS A 298 -21.61 -8.66 2.23
C HIS A 298 -20.14 -9.08 2.38
N CYS A 299 -19.62 -9.12 3.62
CA CYS A 299 -18.19 -9.34 3.85
C CYS A 299 -17.81 -10.81 3.98
N ARG A 300 -18.70 -11.65 4.55
CA ARG A 300 -18.36 -13.01 4.96
C ARG A 300 -17.82 -13.85 3.80
N GLU A 301 -18.45 -13.74 2.64
CA GLU A 301 -18.07 -14.44 1.41
C GLU A 301 -17.08 -13.66 0.52
N ALA A 302 -16.61 -12.49 0.99
CA ALA A 302 -15.73 -11.65 0.20
C ALA A 302 -14.40 -12.34 -0.08
N ILE A 303 -13.92 -12.20 -1.31
CA ILE A 303 -12.63 -12.71 -1.75
C ILE A 303 -11.61 -11.58 -1.71
N MET A 304 -10.52 -11.77 -1.00
CA MET A 304 -9.51 -10.74 -0.76
C MET A 304 -8.54 -10.66 -1.93
N ASP A 305 -9.00 -10.07 -3.04
CA ASP A 305 -8.19 -9.79 -4.22
C ASP A 305 -8.63 -8.51 -4.96
N PHE A 306 -7.83 -8.10 -5.95
CA PHE A 306 -8.06 -6.86 -6.66
C PHE A 306 -9.34 -6.86 -7.47
N ASP A 307 -9.66 -7.98 -8.14
CA ASP A 307 -10.75 -8.03 -9.09
C ASP A 307 -12.09 -8.14 -8.38
N TYR A 308 -12.21 -9.05 -7.40
CA TYR A 308 -13.45 -9.20 -6.63
C TYR A 308 -13.81 -7.91 -5.87
N LEU A 309 -12.85 -7.32 -5.14
CA LEU A 309 -13.15 -6.12 -4.35
C LEU A 309 -13.48 -4.91 -5.23
N ARG A 310 -12.95 -4.83 -6.45
CA ARG A 310 -13.34 -3.81 -7.42
C ARG A 310 -14.78 -4.03 -7.91
N GLU A 311 -15.21 -5.28 -8.16
CA GLU A 311 -16.60 -5.61 -8.48
C GLU A 311 -17.56 -5.22 -7.36
N GLN A 312 -17.12 -5.31 -6.10
CA GLN A 312 -17.85 -4.83 -4.93
C GLN A 312 -17.79 -3.28 -4.75
N ARG A 313 -17.27 -2.55 -5.77
CA ARG A 313 -17.05 -1.10 -5.73
C ARG A 313 -16.21 -0.64 -4.54
N SER A 314 -15.21 -1.45 -4.18
CA SER A 314 -14.18 -1.20 -3.19
C SER A 314 -12.80 -1.50 -3.80
N GLY A 315 -11.80 -1.88 -3.02
CA GLY A 315 -10.49 -2.24 -3.54
C GLY A 315 -9.64 -2.97 -2.53
N LEU A 316 -8.72 -3.82 -3.02
CA LEU A 316 -7.73 -4.45 -2.16
C LEU A 316 -6.71 -3.45 -1.61
N GLY A 317 -6.42 -2.39 -2.36
CA GLY A 317 -5.48 -1.35 -1.93
C GLY A 317 -4.17 -1.93 -1.43
N THR A 318 -3.80 -1.54 -0.22
CA THR A 318 -2.61 -2.06 0.49
C THR A 318 -2.85 -3.40 1.20
N ALA A 319 -4.08 -3.93 1.20
CA ALA A 319 -4.55 -5.05 2.01
C ALA A 319 -4.50 -4.78 3.53
N ALA A 320 -4.67 -3.52 3.90
CA ALA A 320 -4.92 -3.12 5.28
C ALA A 320 -6.41 -3.24 5.57
N VAL A 321 -6.77 -4.29 6.30
CA VAL A 321 -8.16 -4.63 6.62
C VAL A 321 -8.52 -4.00 7.96
N ILE A 322 -9.48 -3.07 7.95
CA ILE A 322 -10.00 -2.42 9.16
C ILE A 322 -11.41 -2.97 9.42
N VAL A 323 -11.54 -3.72 10.49
CA VAL A 323 -12.82 -4.34 10.89
C VAL A 323 -13.56 -3.46 11.88
N MET A 324 -14.83 -3.19 11.62
CA MET A 324 -15.70 -2.35 12.44
C MET A 324 -16.92 -3.14 12.89
N ASP A 325 -17.17 -3.21 14.20
CA ASP A 325 -18.33 -3.86 14.79
C ASP A 325 -19.51 -2.90 14.94
N GLN A 326 -20.66 -3.40 15.43
CA GLN A 326 -21.89 -2.65 15.61
C GLN A 326 -21.78 -1.42 16.54
N SER A 327 -20.75 -1.39 17.41
CA SER A 327 -20.49 -0.23 18.29
C SER A 327 -19.86 0.96 17.55
N THR A 328 -19.41 0.75 16.30
CA THR A 328 -18.72 1.79 15.53
C THR A 328 -19.69 2.84 15.01
N ASP A 329 -19.43 4.09 15.33
CA ASP A 329 -20.01 5.22 14.63
C ASP A 329 -19.37 5.39 13.26
N ILE A 330 -19.98 4.78 12.23
CA ILE A 330 -19.41 4.71 10.88
C ILE A 330 -19.30 6.10 10.25
N ILE A 331 -20.21 7.03 10.55
CA ILE A 331 -20.16 8.40 10.02
C ILE A 331 -18.95 9.13 10.59
N LYS A 332 -18.70 8.98 11.90
CA LYS A 332 -17.53 9.57 12.56
C LYS A 332 -16.23 8.94 12.09
N ALA A 333 -16.21 7.63 11.82
CA ALA A 333 -15.05 6.93 11.29
C ALA A 333 -14.65 7.50 9.91
N ILE A 334 -15.58 7.64 8.98
CA ILE A 334 -15.30 8.19 7.64
C ILE A 334 -15.02 9.70 7.70
N TRP A 335 -15.70 10.45 8.57
CA TRP A 335 -15.33 11.84 8.84
C TRP A 335 -13.86 12.00 9.24
N ARG A 336 -13.35 11.11 10.09
CA ARG A 336 -11.94 11.13 10.50
C ARG A 336 -11.00 10.99 9.30
N LEU A 337 -11.37 10.15 8.31
CA LEU A 337 -10.62 10.01 7.06
C LEU A 337 -10.70 11.28 6.21
N SER A 338 -11.88 11.92 6.10
CA SER A 338 -12.00 13.21 5.39
C SER A 338 -11.08 14.28 5.98
N LYS A 339 -10.97 14.31 7.30
CA LYS A 339 -10.07 15.22 8.01
C LYS A 339 -8.59 14.90 7.72
N PHE A 340 -8.24 13.63 7.63
CA PHE A 340 -6.91 13.16 7.25
C PHE A 340 -6.57 13.62 5.82
N TYR A 341 -7.41 13.36 4.83
CA TYR A 341 -7.14 13.74 3.44
C TYR A 341 -7.10 15.25 3.24
N LYS A 342 -7.90 16.03 3.98
CA LYS A 342 -7.79 17.49 3.98
C LYS A 342 -6.43 17.96 4.50
N HIS A 343 -5.93 17.34 5.55
CA HIS A 343 -4.63 17.66 6.13
C HIS A 343 -3.47 17.29 5.19
N GLU A 344 -3.55 16.13 4.53
CA GLU A 344 -2.49 15.56 3.70
C GLU A 344 -2.49 16.04 2.24
N SER A 345 -3.50 16.80 1.81
CA SER A 345 -3.50 17.42 0.49
C SER A 345 -2.31 18.36 0.34
N CYS A 346 -1.49 18.17 -0.70
CA CYS A 346 -0.35 19.06 -0.98
C CYS A 346 -0.77 20.48 -1.43
N GLY A 347 -2.06 20.67 -1.77
CA GLY A 347 -2.64 21.94 -2.18
C GLY A 347 -2.33 22.36 -3.62
N GLN A 348 -1.73 21.50 -4.45
CA GLN A 348 -1.33 21.84 -5.81
C GLN A 348 -2.53 22.06 -6.74
N CYS A 349 -3.42 21.10 -6.87
CA CYS A 349 -4.56 21.19 -7.79
C CYS A 349 -5.85 21.63 -7.09
N THR A 350 -6.61 22.50 -7.73
CA THR A 350 -7.81 23.14 -7.17
C THR A 350 -8.87 22.13 -6.70
N PRO A 351 -9.24 21.08 -7.46
CA PRO A 351 -10.27 20.16 -7.02
C PRO A 351 -9.93 19.44 -5.72
N CYS A 352 -8.67 19.06 -5.51
CA CYS A 352 -8.20 18.47 -4.25
C CYS A 352 -8.10 19.52 -3.14
N ARG A 353 -7.40 20.64 -3.38
CA ARG A 353 -7.16 21.68 -2.37
C ARG A 353 -8.44 22.21 -1.74
N GLU A 354 -9.44 22.54 -2.59
CA GLU A 354 -10.71 23.09 -2.13
C GLU A 354 -11.74 22.01 -1.81
N GLY A 355 -11.84 20.97 -2.66
CA GLY A 355 -12.83 19.91 -2.53
C GLY A 355 -12.66 19.08 -1.26
N THR A 356 -11.43 18.74 -0.84
CA THR A 356 -11.22 18.01 0.42
C THR A 356 -11.68 18.83 1.64
N GLY A 357 -11.48 20.15 1.61
CA GLY A 357 -11.97 21.04 2.65
C GLY A 357 -13.50 21.17 2.65
N TRP A 358 -14.12 21.18 1.47
CA TRP A 358 -15.57 21.19 1.36
C TRP A 358 -16.18 19.89 1.88
N MET A 359 -15.71 18.75 1.38
CA MET A 359 -16.13 17.42 1.84
C MET A 359 -16.03 17.30 3.37
N MET A 360 -14.90 17.71 3.95
CA MET A 360 -14.69 17.67 5.41
C MET A 360 -15.74 18.51 6.16
N ARG A 361 -16.04 19.74 5.72
CA ARG A 361 -17.01 20.62 6.39
C ARG A 361 -18.44 20.07 6.32
N VAL A 362 -18.83 19.45 5.21
CA VAL A 362 -20.15 18.78 5.13
C VAL A 362 -20.17 17.55 6.05
N MET A 363 -19.09 16.76 6.08
CA MET A 363 -18.97 15.65 7.02
C MET A 363 -19.01 16.10 8.49
N ASP A 364 -18.45 17.27 8.86
CA ASP A 364 -18.61 17.86 10.20
C ASP A 364 -20.09 18.03 10.57
N ARG A 365 -20.90 18.54 9.63
CA ARG A 365 -22.34 18.75 9.81
C ARG A 365 -23.11 17.42 9.89
N LEU A 366 -22.73 16.42 9.09
CA LEU A 366 -23.33 15.09 9.18
C LEU A 366 -23.04 14.39 10.51
N VAL A 367 -21.81 14.51 11.03
CA VAL A 367 -21.43 13.94 12.34
C VAL A 367 -22.20 14.61 13.47
N SER A 368 -22.38 15.94 13.43
CA SER A 368 -23.14 16.68 14.45
C SER A 368 -24.67 16.55 14.31
N GLY A 369 -25.15 15.99 13.19
CA GLY A 369 -26.60 15.93 12.85
C GLY A 369 -27.21 17.28 12.48
N GLU A 370 -26.39 18.27 12.12
CA GLU A 370 -26.82 19.63 11.77
C GLU A 370 -27.00 19.83 10.25
N ALA A 371 -26.69 18.81 9.46
CA ALA A 371 -26.91 18.84 8.03
C ALA A 371 -28.40 18.69 7.67
N GLU A 372 -28.74 19.08 6.45
CA GLU A 372 -29.99 18.74 5.79
C GLU A 372 -29.85 17.41 5.03
N VAL A 373 -30.98 16.70 4.79
CA VAL A 373 -30.93 15.41 4.07
C VAL A 373 -30.39 15.58 2.64
N GLU A 374 -30.74 16.71 2.02
CA GLU A 374 -30.33 17.10 0.68
C GLU A 374 -28.77 17.31 0.58
N GLU A 375 -28.13 17.62 1.70
CA GLU A 375 -26.67 17.78 1.76
C GLU A 375 -25.93 16.45 1.55
N ILE A 376 -26.59 15.30 1.73
CA ILE A 376 -26.03 13.98 1.44
C ILE A 376 -25.77 13.84 -0.06
N ASP A 377 -26.77 14.19 -0.88
CA ASP A 377 -26.66 14.12 -2.34
C ASP A 377 -25.69 15.19 -2.87
N MET A 378 -25.75 16.41 -2.33
CA MET A 378 -24.76 17.45 -2.64
C MET A 378 -23.34 17.00 -2.31
N LEU A 379 -23.10 16.37 -1.17
CA LEU A 379 -21.79 15.84 -0.81
C LEU A 379 -21.33 14.77 -1.80
N PHE A 380 -22.24 13.87 -2.20
CA PHE A 380 -21.95 12.86 -3.21
C PHE A 380 -21.52 13.50 -4.54
N ASP A 381 -22.25 14.55 -4.98
CA ASP A 381 -21.91 15.29 -6.20
C ASP A 381 -20.56 16.00 -6.10
N VAL A 382 -20.25 16.60 -4.94
CA VAL A 382 -18.93 17.20 -4.68
C VAL A 382 -17.82 16.14 -4.81
N THR A 383 -18.02 14.91 -4.30
CA THR A 383 -17.01 13.85 -4.46
C THR A 383 -16.74 13.55 -5.93
N LYS A 384 -17.75 13.63 -6.81
CA LYS A 384 -17.62 13.42 -8.27
C LYS A 384 -16.85 14.54 -8.98
N GLN A 385 -16.82 15.74 -8.42
CA GLN A 385 -16.02 16.85 -8.95
C GLN A 385 -14.54 16.77 -8.49
N VAL A 386 -14.23 15.94 -7.50
CA VAL A 386 -12.87 15.69 -7.03
C VAL A 386 -12.27 14.45 -7.69
N GLU A 387 -13.02 13.33 -7.66
CA GLU A 387 -12.64 12.06 -8.28
C GLU A 387 -12.34 12.24 -9.77
N GLY A 388 -11.17 11.78 -10.21
CA GLY A 388 -10.75 11.85 -11.61
C GLY A 388 -10.35 13.25 -12.12
N HIS A 389 -10.44 14.30 -11.29
CA HIS A 389 -10.15 15.68 -11.70
C HIS A 389 -8.88 16.25 -11.04
N THR A 390 -8.06 15.39 -10.46
CA THR A 390 -6.86 15.78 -9.71
C THR A 390 -5.58 15.27 -10.39
N ILE A 391 -4.43 15.89 -10.09
CA ILE A 391 -3.13 15.50 -10.68
C ILE A 391 -2.72 14.09 -10.22
N CYS A 392 -3.09 13.69 -9.01
CA CYS A 392 -2.77 12.38 -8.44
C CYS A 392 -3.99 11.74 -7.79
N ALA A 393 -3.88 10.46 -7.43
CA ALA A 393 -4.96 9.68 -6.85
C ALA A 393 -5.36 10.07 -5.41
N LEU A 394 -4.75 11.10 -4.79
CA LEU A 394 -5.18 11.58 -3.47
C LEU A 394 -6.62 12.12 -3.52
N GLY A 395 -7.03 12.74 -4.63
CA GLY A 395 -8.40 13.20 -4.81
C GLY A 395 -9.40 12.03 -4.79
N ASP A 396 -9.08 10.96 -5.51
CA ASP A 396 -9.88 9.74 -5.53
C ASP A 396 -9.93 9.09 -4.14
N ALA A 397 -8.79 8.98 -3.48
CA ALA A 397 -8.65 8.46 -2.12
C ALA A 397 -9.45 9.26 -1.07
N ALA A 398 -9.62 10.57 -1.27
CA ALA A 398 -10.44 11.41 -0.40
C ALA A 398 -11.94 11.25 -0.68
N ALA A 399 -12.32 11.02 -1.93
CA ALA A 399 -13.71 10.90 -2.36
C ALA A 399 -14.33 9.52 -2.07
N TRP A 400 -13.60 8.44 -2.33
CA TRP A 400 -14.11 7.07 -2.27
C TRP A 400 -14.63 6.61 -0.91
N PRO A 401 -14.01 6.92 0.24
CA PRO A 401 -14.56 6.58 1.56
C PRO A 401 -15.93 7.20 1.80
N ILE A 402 -16.11 8.47 1.39
CA ILE A 402 -17.39 9.18 1.51
C ILE A 402 -18.44 8.55 0.61
N GLN A 403 -18.10 8.23 -0.63
CA GLN A 403 -19.00 7.54 -1.55
C GLN A 403 -19.41 6.16 -1.00
N GLY A 404 -18.47 5.44 -0.39
CA GLY A 404 -18.74 4.17 0.28
C GLY A 404 -19.71 4.33 1.47
N LEU A 405 -19.49 5.35 2.29
CA LEU A 405 -20.38 5.69 3.39
C LEU A 405 -21.81 6.00 2.91
N ILE A 406 -21.95 6.91 1.95
CA ILE A 406 -23.27 7.32 1.45
C ILE A 406 -23.99 6.14 0.81
N ARG A 407 -23.30 5.33 0.01
CA ARG A 407 -23.90 4.18 -0.67
C ARG A 407 -24.36 3.09 0.28
N ASN A 408 -23.57 2.81 1.31
CA ASN A 408 -23.79 1.67 2.19
C ASN A 408 -24.49 2.01 3.51
N PHE A 409 -24.50 3.28 3.96
CA PHE A 409 -24.97 3.71 5.27
C PHE A 409 -25.76 5.03 5.23
N ARG A 410 -26.43 5.31 4.11
CA ARG A 410 -27.30 6.49 3.96
C ARG A 410 -28.39 6.52 5.01
N ASP A 411 -28.97 5.39 5.33
CA ASP A 411 -29.97 5.21 6.38
C ASP A 411 -29.50 5.74 7.74
N GLU A 412 -28.29 5.39 8.17
CA GLU A 412 -27.73 5.88 9.43
C GLU A 412 -27.45 7.39 9.42
N ILE A 413 -27.08 7.95 8.26
CA ILE A 413 -26.86 9.39 8.11
C ILE A 413 -28.20 10.14 8.27
N GLU A 414 -29.24 9.70 7.55
CA GLU A 414 -30.58 10.30 7.62
C GLU A 414 -31.17 10.19 9.02
N ASP A 415 -31.03 9.04 9.67
CA ASP A 415 -31.52 8.84 11.05
C ASP A 415 -30.85 9.79 12.04
N ARG A 416 -29.54 10.03 11.91
CA ARG A 416 -28.81 10.99 12.75
C ARG A 416 -29.36 12.40 12.59
N ILE A 417 -29.61 12.84 11.35
CA ILE A 417 -30.19 14.16 11.05
C ILE A 417 -31.60 14.27 11.66
N ARG A 418 -32.44 13.26 11.48
CA ARG A 418 -33.83 13.25 12.00
C ARG A 418 -33.88 13.27 13.53
N HIS A 419 -33.06 12.48 14.20
CA HIS A 419 -33.01 12.45 15.67
C HIS A 419 -32.59 13.80 16.27
N LYS A 420 -31.60 14.48 15.68
CA LYS A 420 -31.20 15.82 16.15
C LYS A 420 -32.31 16.84 16.01
N ARG A 421 -33.05 16.79 14.90
CA ARG A 421 -34.18 17.72 14.64
C ARG A 421 -35.37 17.50 15.59
N THR A 422 -35.71 16.23 15.88
CA THR A 422 -36.77 15.92 16.83
C THR A 422 -36.41 16.36 18.24
N GLY A 423 -35.13 16.14 18.67
CA GLY A 423 -34.66 16.63 19.95
C GLY A 423 -34.69 18.16 20.08
N ARG A 424 -34.34 18.90 19.02
CA ARG A 424 -34.47 20.38 19.00
C ARG A 424 -35.93 20.85 19.06
N LYS A 425 -36.83 20.19 18.33
CA LYS A 425 -38.28 20.55 18.37
C LYS A 425 -38.89 20.31 19.75
N SER A 426 -38.50 19.25 20.46
CA SER A 426 -38.96 18.99 21.82
C SER A 426 -38.37 19.97 22.84
N ALA A 427 -37.15 20.46 22.66
CA ALA A 427 -36.55 21.47 23.53
C ALA A 427 -37.20 22.86 23.35
N VAL A 428 -37.46 23.27 22.09
CA VAL A 428 -38.15 24.56 21.79
C VAL A 428 -39.63 24.56 22.18
N ALA A 429 -40.27 23.38 22.21
CA ALA A 429 -41.65 23.27 22.67
C ALA A 429 -41.80 23.21 24.21
N ALA A 430 -40.69 23.09 24.93
CA ALA A 430 -40.61 23.06 26.38
C ALA A 430 -40.20 24.41 26.99
N GLU A 431 -39.81 25.41 26.18
CA GLU A 431 -39.67 26.85 26.53
C GLU A 431 -40.95 27.61 26.21
#